data_100cfe58f811f4d9523748ae32b6bf10
#
_entry.id   100cfe58f811f4d9523748ae32b6bf10
#
_cell.length_a   1.000
_cell.length_b   1.000
_cell.length_c   1.000
_cell.angle_alpha   90.00
_cell.angle_beta   90.00
_cell.angle_gamma   90.00
#
_symmetry.space_group_name_H-M   'P 1'
#
loop_
_entity.id
_entity.type
_entity.pdbx_description
1 polymer ?
#
loop_
_entity_poly.entity_id
_entity_poly.type
_entity_poly.pdbx_seq_one_letter_code
_entity_poly.pdbx_strand_id
1 'polypeptide(L)'
;MLKSLPILSAIVIVLALIPPAQAQDIEAGEKTFKKCIACHAVGPDAKNKAGPFLTGVVGRQAGSVEGFNYGKDLVTAGEKGLIWTEELLAGYLEDPKQFLRDYLDDSKAKAKMAFKLKDQKDRADVAAYLAAQSTAGTEAPEAETEEAAVETPEMTIEEVIAAQEFTEAFLTDPANFEAGKEIWFSQCTHCHGFKAYPGKAPKLKPGKYKPEFVFKRVYKGFKKMPAWHDVYTVDEIRQIVAYVKSPGFSP
;
A
#
# COMPACT_ATOMS: atom_id res chain seq x y z
N MET A 1 22.97 -0.94 78.46
CA MET A 1 23.60 -0.37 77.29
C MET A 1 23.24 -1.22 76.07
N LEU A 2 22.14 -0.91 75.38
CA LEU A 2 21.73 -1.58 74.14
C LEU A 2 22.30 -0.81 72.96
N LYS A 3 23.11 -1.48 72.15
CA LYS A 3 23.61 -0.93 70.90
C LYS A 3 22.62 -1.25 69.77
N SER A 4 22.00 -0.26 69.21
CA SER A 4 21.15 -0.33 68.02
C SER A 4 21.99 -0.44 66.76
N LEU A 5 21.80 -1.51 66.00
CA LEU A 5 22.33 -1.65 64.63
C LEU A 5 21.38 -0.97 63.64
N PRO A 6 21.89 -0.23 62.65
CA PRO A 6 21.03 0.29 61.57
C PRO A 6 20.78 -0.81 60.52
N ILE A 7 19.53 -1.04 60.19
CA ILE A 7 19.10 -1.88 59.08
C ILE A 7 19.28 -1.06 57.78
N LEU A 8 20.28 -1.41 56.94
CA LEU A 8 20.40 -0.91 55.58
C LEU A 8 19.34 -1.60 54.68
N SER A 9 18.29 -0.91 54.36
CA SER A 9 17.33 -1.34 53.35
C SER A 9 17.95 -1.20 51.95
N ALA A 10 18.33 -2.29 51.33
CA ALA A 10 18.76 -2.29 49.92
C ALA A 10 17.51 -2.15 49.02
N ILE A 11 17.36 -0.99 48.40
CA ILE A 11 16.34 -0.79 47.33
C ILE A 11 16.86 -1.45 46.07
N VAL A 12 16.30 -2.59 45.71
CA VAL A 12 16.53 -3.24 44.41
C VAL A 12 15.70 -2.51 43.35
N ILE A 13 16.35 -1.68 42.54
CA ILE A 13 15.73 -1.05 41.35
C ILE A 13 15.65 -2.12 40.29
N VAL A 14 14.49 -2.70 40.07
CA VAL A 14 14.19 -3.55 38.93
C VAL A 14 14.05 -2.65 37.71
N LEU A 15 15.10 -2.54 36.91
CA LEU A 15 15.02 -1.93 35.57
C LEU A 15 14.16 -2.85 34.70
N ALA A 16 12.90 -2.51 34.51
CA ALA A 16 12.05 -3.17 33.53
C ALA A 16 12.64 -2.86 32.13
N LEU A 17 13.15 -3.87 31.45
CA LEU A 17 13.54 -3.81 30.04
C LEU A 17 12.25 -3.62 29.22
N ILE A 18 11.88 -2.38 28.97
CA ILE A 18 10.83 -2.03 27.99
C ILE A 18 11.45 -2.32 26.62
N PRO A 19 10.91 -3.27 25.83
CA PRO A 19 11.38 -3.47 24.47
C PRO A 19 11.23 -2.15 23.71
N PRO A 20 12.19 -1.79 22.84
CA PRO A 20 12.07 -0.59 22.02
C PRO A 20 10.78 -0.70 21.19
N ALA A 21 9.88 0.25 21.37
CA ALA A 21 8.77 0.42 20.44
C ALA A 21 9.37 0.57 19.04
N GLN A 22 9.04 -0.34 18.13
CA GLN A 22 9.51 -0.22 16.76
C GLN A 22 8.92 1.08 16.20
N ALA A 23 9.79 2.03 15.91
CA ALA A 23 9.38 3.28 15.30
C ALA A 23 8.71 2.95 13.96
N GLN A 24 7.50 3.43 13.78
CA GLN A 24 6.75 3.32 12.55
C GLN A 24 7.43 4.20 11.48
N ASP A 25 7.60 3.66 10.31
CA ASP A 25 8.29 4.31 9.20
C ASP A 25 7.26 4.75 8.15
N ILE A 26 7.00 6.06 8.10
CA ILE A 26 6.03 6.66 7.18
C ILE A 26 6.44 6.46 5.72
N GLU A 27 7.73 6.55 5.41
CA GLU A 27 8.24 6.35 4.05
C GLU A 27 8.10 4.88 3.62
N ALA A 28 8.43 3.93 4.50
CA ALA A 28 8.17 2.52 4.25
C ALA A 28 6.66 2.23 4.11
N GLY A 29 5.83 2.94 4.89
CA GLY A 29 4.38 2.87 4.81
C GLY A 29 3.85 3.37 3.46
N GLU A 30 4.38 4.45 2.92
CA GLU A 30 4.06 4.94 1.59
C GLU A 30 4.41 3.92 0.50
N LYS A 31 5.61 3.35 0.56
CA LYS A 31 6.04 2.27 -0.35
C LYS A 31 5.09 1.07 -0.26
N THR A 32 4.72 0.67 0.95
CA THR A 32 3.78 -0.44 1.16
C THR A 32 2.38 -0.08 0.68
N PHE A 33 1.95 1.19 0.82
CA PHE A 33 0.64 1.68 0.36
C PHE A 33 0.45 1.54 -1.15
N LYS A 34 1.51 1.48 -1.95
CA LYS A 34 1.43 1.15 -3.38
C LYS A 34 0.66 -0.15 -3.64
N LYS A 35 0.64 -1.09 -2.69
CA LYS A 35 -0.18 -2.32 -2.77
C LYS A 35 -1.69 -2.05 -2.63
N CYS A 36 -2.10 -0.88 -2.16
CA CYS A 36 -3.47 -0.51 -1.84
C CYS A 36 -4.14 0.38 -2.91
N ILE A 37 -3.36 1.12 -3.69
CA ILE A 37 -3.84 2.19 -4.58
C ILE A 37 -4.64 1.69 -5.79
N ALA A 38 -4.54 0.39 -6.14
CA ALA A 38 -5.44 -0.20 -7.13
C ALA A 38 -6.93 -0.07 -6.72
N CYS A 39 -7.19 -0.07 -5.41
CA CYS A 39 -8.54 0.00 -4.86
C CYS A 39 -8.81 1.27 -4.07
N HIS A 40 -7.80 1.94 -3.54
CA HIS A 40 -7.95 3.11 -2.68
C HIS A 40 -7.22 4.33 -3.24
N ALA A 41 -7.55 5.50 -2.71
CA ALA A 41 -6.84 6.74 -2.98
C ALA A 41 -6.60 7.49 -1.67
N VAL A 42 -5.52 8.28 -1.61
CA VAL A 42 -5.22 9.26 -0.55
C VAL A 42 -4.88 10.60 -1.20
N GLY A 43 -4.90 11.66 -0.42
CA GLY A 43 -4.62 13.03 -0.87
C GLY A 43 -5.86 13.91 -0.86
N PRO A 44 -5.72 15.23 -1.14
CA PRO A 44 -6.80 16.21 -1.00
C PRO A 44 -7.97 15.95 -1.97
N ASP A 45 -7.68 15.46 -3.18
CA ASP A 45 -8.70 15.18 -4.20
C ASP A 45 -9.07 13.70 -4.32
N ALA A 46 -8.73 12.91 -3.30
CA ALA A 46 -8.96 11.47 -3.31
C ALA A 46 -10.46 11.13 -3.47
N LYS A 47 -10.74 10.24 -4.41
CA LYS A 47 -12.11 9.77 -4.72
C LYS A 47 -12.25 8.28 -4.45
N ASN A 48 -13.48 7.85 -4.22
CA ASN A 48 -13.81 6.44 -4.14
C ASN A 48 -13.46 5.71 -5.44
N LYS A 49 -12.82 4.54 -5.30
CA LYS A 49 -12.51 3.59 -6.38
C LYS A 49 -13.27 2.28 -6.14
N ALA A 50 -12.62 1.14 -6.30
CA ALA A 50 -13.14 -0.16 -5.86
C ALA A 50 -13.24 -0.26 -4.33
N GLY A 51 -12.42 0.51 -3.61
CA GLY A 51 -12.47 0.80 -2.19
C GLY A 51 -12.76 2.28 -1.93
N PRO A 52 -13.07 2.65 -0.68
CA PRO A 52 -13.25 4.06 -0.31
C PRO A 52 -11.90 4.80 -0.35
N PHE A 53 -11.94 6.13 -0.48
CA PHE A 53 -10.74 6.93 -0.24
C PHE A 53 -10.32 6.87 1.23
N LEU A 54 -9.01 6.97 1.48
CA LEU A 54 -8.43 6.77 2.80
C LEU A 54 -7.83 8.04 3.43
N THR A 55 -7.90 9.20 2.74
CA THR A 55 -7.55 10.48 3.37
C THR A 55 -8.42 10.67 4.60
N GLY A 56 -7.81 10.96 5.75
CA GLY A 56 -8.54 11.13 7.00
C GLY A 56 -9.19 9.85 7.53
N VAL A 57 -8.64 8.67 7.22
CA VAL A 57 -9.20 7.40 7.70
C VAL A 57 -8.96 7.19 9.20
N VAL A 58 -7.81 7.62 9.72
CA VAL A 58 -7.56 7.58 11.17
C VAL A 58 -8.43 8.62 11.87
N GLY A 59 -9.11 8.22 12.92
CA GLY A 59 -10.11 9.01 13.61
C GLY A 59 -11.52 8.93 13.00
N ARG A 60 -11.68 8.31 11.83
CA ARG A 60 -12.97 8.18 11.15
C ARG A 60 -13.72 6.91 11.56
N GLN A 61 -15.03 7.01 11.68
CA GLN A 61 -15.90 5.85 11.89
C GLN A 61 -15.83 4.88 10.71
N ALA A 62 -15.76 3.58 11.00
CA ALA A 62 -15.76 2.56 9.95
C ALA A 62 -17.08 2.59 9.15
N GLY A 63 -16.96 2.42 7.83
CA GLY A 63 -18.13 2.36 6.95
C GLY A 63 -18.85 3.69 6.71
N SER A 64 -18.25 4.85 7.03
CA SER A 64 -18.93 6.16 7.04
C SER A 64 -18.66 7.06 5.84
N VAL A 65 -17.81 6.67 4.88
CA VAL A 65 -17.57 7.51 3.69
C VAL A 65 -18.84 7.59 2.84
N GLU A 66 -19.32 8.80 2.65
CA GLU A 66 -20.52 9.06 1.88
C GLU A 66 -20.39 8.60 0.42
N GLY A 67 -21.47 8.06 -0.14
CA GLY A 67 -21.51 7.57 -1.51
C GLY A 67 -20.73 6.30 -1.79
N PHE A 68 -20.06 5.70 -0.78
CA PHE A 68 -19.38 4.41 -0.96
C PHE A 68 -20.25 3.24 -0.48
N ASN A 69 -20.40 2.22 -1.32
CA ASN A 69 -21.18 1.03 -0.99
C ASN A 69 -20.35 0.03 -0.18
N TYR A 70 -20.33 0.19 1.13
CA TYR A 70 -19.64 -0.71 2.06
C TYR A 70 -20.27 -2.10 2.16
N GLY A 71 -19.52 -3.05 2.72
CA GLY A 71 -20.08 -4.30 3.22
C GLY A 71 -20.91 -4.04 4.49
N LYS A 72 -22.04 -4.72 4.61
CA LYS A 72 -22.96 -4.59 5.73
C LYS A 72 -22.26 -4.70 7.09
N ASP A 73 -21.38 -5.68 7.26
CA ASP A 73 -20.78 -5.95 8.55
C ASP A 73 -19.75 -4.89 8.95
N LEU A 74 -19.10 -4.22 7.99
CA LEU A 74 -18.23 -3.07 8.28
C LEU A 74 -19.05 -1.84 8.72
N VAL A 75 -20.21 -1.60 8.11
CA VAL A 75 -21.14 -0.56 8.54
C VAL A 75 -21.63 -0.84 9.96
N THR A 76 -22.05 -2.08 10.24
CA THR A 76 -22.48 -2.50 11.56
C THR A 76 -21.37 -2.35 12.62
N ALA A 77 -20.10 -2.62 12.25
CA ALA A 77 -18.97 -2.38 13.15
C ALA A 77 -18.81 -0.89 13.47
N GLY A 78 -18.96 -0.02 12.47
CA GLY A 78 -18.96 1.43 12.68
C GLY A 78 -20.11 1.92 13.55
N GLU A 79 -21.33 1.41 13.33
CA GLU A 79 -22.51 1.69 14.17
C GLU A 79 -22.32 1.24 15.61
N LYS A 80 -21.53 0.19 15.84
CA LYS A 80 -21.12 -0.29 17.16
C LYS A 80 -19.90 0.45 17.74
N GLY A 81 -19.46 1.52 17.11
CA GLY A 81 -18.41 2.40 17.62
C GLY A 81 -17.00 2.11 17.12
N LEU A 82 -16.83 1.34 16.05
CA LEU A 82 -15.50 1.17 15.43
C LEU A 82 -15.05 2.50 14.82
N ILE A 83 -14.11 3.15 15.49
CA ILE A 83 -13.36 4.31 14.99
C ILE A 83 -11.96 3.83 14.65
N TRP A 84 -11.49 4.13 13.45
CA TRP A 84 -10.18 3.67 13.00
C TRP A 84 -9.07 4.36 13.79
N THR A 85 -8.23 3.57 14.43
CA THR A 85 -6.91 3.94 14.92
C THR A 85 -5.85 3.25 14.08
N GLU A 86 -4.60 3.63 14.22
CA GLU A 86 -3.48 2.94 13.55
C GLU A 86 -3.44 1.46 13.91
N GLU A 87 -3.64 1.12 15.19
CA GLU A 87 -3.67 -0.27 15.66
C GLU A 87 -4.83 -1.06 15.05
N LEU A 88 -6.04 -0.47 15.03
CA LEU A 88 -7.21 -1.13 14.45
C LEU A 88 -7.10 -1.30 12.94
N LEU A 89 -6.49 -0.33 12.25
CA LEU A 89 -6.17 -0.45 10.82
C LEU A 89 -5.15 -1.56 10.57
N ALA A 90 -4.07 -1.61 11.35
CA ALA A 90 -3.05 -2.66 11.25
C ALA A 90 -3.67 -4.06 11.50
N GLY A 91 -4.53 -4.19 12.50
CA GLY A 91 -5.28 -5.43 12.78
C GLY A 91 -6.24 -5.81 11.65
N TYR A 92 -6.97 -4.84 11.11
CA TYR A 92 -7.88 -5.08 9.97
C TYR A 92 -7.13 -5.51 8.72
N LEU A 93 -5.96 -4.95 8.45
CA LEU A 93 -5.12 -5.30 7.31
C LEU A 93 -4.58 -6.73 7.37
N GLU A 94 -4.45 -7.32 8.55
CA GLU A 94 -3.99 -8.71 8.70
C GLU A 94 -4.98 -9.72 8.11
N ASP A 95 -6.23 -9.64 8.52
CA ASP A 95 -7.35 -10.41 7.99
C ASP A 95 -8.66 -9.64 8.16
N PRO A 96 -9.11 -8.88 7.17
CA PRO A 96 -10.31 -8.07 7.28
C PRO A 96 -11.56 -8.85 7.69
N LYS A 97 -11.68 -10.09 7.24
CA LYS A 97 -12.83 -10.94 7.57
C LYS A 97 -12.76 -11.44 9.02
N GLN A 98 -11.59 -11.88 9.47
CA GLN A 98 -11.43 -12.35 10.84
C GLN A 98 -11.59 -11.19 11.82
N PHE A 99 -11.00 -10.03 11.51
CA PHE A 99 -11.16 -8.81 12.31
C PHE A 99 -12.64 -8.47 12.56
N LEU A 100 -13.47 -8.48 11.49
CA LEU A 100 -14.90 -8.18 11.64
C LEU A 100 -15.65 -9.25 12.45
N ARG A 101 -15.25 -10.52 12.33
CA ARG A 101 -15.84 -11.60 13.14
C ARG A 101 -15.56 -11.41 14.62
N ASP A 102 -14.33 -11.07 14.95
CA ASP A 102 -13.90 -10.89 16.33
C ASP A 102 -14.52 -9.60 16.91
N TYR A 103 -14.51 -8.50 16.13
CA TYR A 103 -15.08 -7.22 16.58
C TYR A 103 -16.61 -7.28 16.82
N LEU A 104 -17.32 -7.99 15.95
CA LEU A 104 -18.79 -8.10 16.01
C LEU A 104 -19.27 -9.27 16.87
N ASP A 105 -18.38 -10.15 17.31
CA ASP A 105 -18.70 -11.46 17.91
C ASP A 105 -19.67 -12.26 17.02
N ASP A 106 -19.39 -12.25 15.70
CA ASP A 106 -20.20 -12.95 14.69
C ASP A 106 -19.33 -13.77 13.74
N SER A 107 -19.28 -15.08 13.93
CA SER A 107 -18.52 -15.99 13.08
C SER A 107 -18.93 -15.99 11.59
N LYS A 108 -20.09 -15.41 11.26
CA LYS A 108 -20.62 -15.30 9.89
C LYS A 108 -20.28 -13.95 9.24
N ALA A 109 -19.70 -12.99 9.96
CA ALA A 109 -19.35 -11.69 9.43
C ALA A 109 -18.41 -11.79 8.21
N LYS A 110 -18.58 -10.87 7.27
CA LYS A 110 -17.89 -10.84 5.97
C LYS A 110 -17.25 -9.50 5.73
N ALA A 111 -16.07 -9.50 5.12
CA ALA A 111 -15.45 -8.30 4.58
C ALA A 111 -15.58 -8.28 3.05
N LYS A 112 -15.83 -7.09 2.47
CA LYS A 112 -15.71 -6.88 1.02
C LYS A 112 -14.23 -6.82 0.59
N MET A 113 -13.36 -6.26 1.45
CA MET A 113 -11.93 -6.24 1.23
C MET A 113 -11.36 -7.65 1.47
N ALA A 114 -10.77 -8.22 0.42
CA ALA A 114 -10.16 -9.56 0.48
C ALA A 114 -8.63 -9.52 0.62
N PHE A 115 -8.02 -8.34 0.45
CA PHE A 115 -6.58 -8.15 0.57
C PHE A 115 -6.13 -8.36 2.02
N LYS A 116 -4.97 -9.00 2.21
CA LYS A 116 -4.35 -9.25 3.50
C LYS A 116 -2.88 -8.86 3.43
N LEU A 117 -2.42 -8.08 4.39
CA LEU A 117 -1.04 -7.71 4.57
C LEU A 117 -0.46 -8.50 5.73
N LYS A 118 0.35 -9.53 5.43
CA LYS A 118 0.79 -10.49 6.45
C LYS A 118 1.90 -9.96 7.36
N ASP A 119 2.80 -9.16 6.81
CA ASP A 119 3.91 -8.62 7.56
C ASP A 119 3.42 -7.58 8.59
N GLN A 120 3.81 -7.75 9.85
CA GLN A 120 3.36 -6.88 10.94
C GLN A 120 3.95 -5.49 10.83
N LYS A 121 5.23 -5.37 10.43
CA LYS A 121 5.88 -4.07 10.27
C LYS A 121 5.24 -3.30 9.12
N ASP A 122 5.02 -3.94 7.97
CA ASP A 122 4.32 -3.34 6.83
C ASP A 122 2.95 -2.80 7.22
N ARG A 123 2.20 -3.52 8.08
CA ARG A 123 0.88 -3.07 8.56
C ARG A 123 0.99 -1.83 9.44
N ALA A 124 1.95 -1.81 10.35
CA ALA A 124 2.18 -0.68 11.23
C ALA A 124 2.63 0.56 10.44
N ASP A 125 3.58 0.38 9.52
CA ASP A 125 4.11 1.46 8.69
C ASP A 125 3.01 2.07 7.79
N VAL A 126 2.19 1.25 7.15
CA VAL A 126 1.08 1.74 6.31
C VAL A 126 -0.01 2.42 7.13
N ALA A 127 -0.26 1.97 8.35
CA ALA A 127 -1.22 2.62 9.24
C ALA A 127 -0.70 4.01 9.67
N ALA A 128 0.59 4.14 9.98
CA ALA A 128 1.24 5.42 10.28
C ALA A 128 1.24 6.37 9.08
N TYR A 129 1.54 5.87 7.89
CA TYR A 129 1.41 6.66 6.65
C TYR A 129 -0.01 7.21 6.48
N LEU A 130 -1.03 6.39 6.70
CA LEU A 130 -2.43 6.82 6.61
C LEU A 130 -2.82 7.81 7.71
N ALA A 131 -2.22 7.70 8.90
CA ALA A 131 -2.40 8.69 9.97
C ALA A 131 -1.82 10.04 9.57
N ALA A 132 -0.63 10.06 8.99
CA ALA A 132 -0.01 11.28 8.47
C ALA A 132 -0.87 11.95 7.38
N GLN A 133 -1.55 11.16 6.54
CA GLN A 133 -2.51 11.69 5.55
C GLN A 133 -3.80 12.23 6.20
N SER A 134 -4.05 11.95 7.48
CA SER A 134 -5.22 12.43 8.21
C SER A 134 -4.98 13.80 8.82
N THR A 135 -3.74 14.14 9.16
CA THR A 135 -3.35 15.42 9.78
C THR A 135 -3.09 16.52 8.75
N ALA A 136 -2.88 16.17 7.47
CA ALA A 136 -2.66 17.13 6.39
C ALA A 136 -3.88 18.04 6.07
N GLY A 137 -5.01 17.87 6.78
CA GLY A 137 -6.22 18.69 6.67
C GLY A 137 -6.38 19.76 7.77
N THR A 138 -5.49 19.81 8.77
CA THR A 138 -5.50 20.81 9.85
C THR A 138 -4.09 21.33 10.06
N GLU A 139 -3.84 22.53 9.52
CA GLU A 139 -2.70 23.44 9.75
C GLU A 139 -1.31 22.80 9.91
N ALA A 140 -0.47 23.15 8.94
CA ALA A 140 0.98 23.02 9.01
C ALA A 140 1.59 23.97 10.03
N PRO A 141 2.71 23.61 10.69
CA PRO A 141 3.80 24.56 10.81
C PRO A 141 4.92 24.16 9.85
N GLU A 142 5.34 25.17 9.13
CA GLU A 142 6.47 25.22 8.23
C GLU A 142 7.74 24.64 8.89
N ALA A 143 8.36 23.71 8.21
CA ALA A 143 9.80 23.52 8.27
C ALA A 143 10.28 23.59 6.82
N GLU A 144 10.72 24.80 6.47
CA GLU A 144 11.45 25.08 5.24
C GLU A 144 12.68 24.17 5.15
N THR A 145 12.68 23.27 4.20
CA THR A 145 13.90 22.88 3.53
C THR A 145 13.71 23.24 2.06
N GLU A 146 14.32 24.37 1.69
CA GLU A 146 14.57 24.71 0.31
C GLU A 146 15.37 23.57 -0.33
N GLU A 147 14.71 22.72 -1.06
CA GLU A 147 15.33 21.93 -2.11
C GLU A 147 14.90 22.53 -3.44
N ALA A 148 15.86 23.15 -4.11
CA ALA A 148 15.70 23.86 -5.34
C ALA A 148 14.93 23.01 -6.35
N ALA A 149 13.75 23.48 -6.73
CA ALA A 149 13.02 22.99 -7.88
C ALA A 149 13.87 23.26 -9.13
N VAL A 150 14.56 22.24 -9.61
CA VAL A 150 15.02 22.21 -10.99
C VAL A 150 13.75 22.03 -11.83
N GLU A 151 13.31 23.09 -12.48
CA GLU A 151 12.30 23.04 -13.53
C GLU A 151 12.84 22.17 -14.67
N THR A 152 12.61 20.86 -14.58
CA THR A 152 12.63 20.00 -15.76
C THR A 152 11.32 20.25 -16.51
N PRO A 153 11.34 20.54 -17.83
CA PRO A 153 10.12 20.70 -18.60
C PRO A 153 9.27 19.43 -18.43
N GLU A 154 8.01 19.60 -17.96
CA GLU A 154 7.06 18.50 -17.82
C GLU A 154 6.81 17.88 -19.20
N MET A 155 7.45 16.72 -19.44
CA MET A 155 7.20 15.93 -20.64
C MET A 155 5.76 15.44 -20.61
N THR A 156 5.07 15.58 -21.74
CA THR A 156 3.73 15.01 -21.90
C THR A 156 3.78 13.47 -21.81
N ILE A 157 2.67 12.86 -21.44
CA ILE A 157 2.53 11.38 -21.38
C ILE A 157 3.00 10.73 -22.70
N GLU A 158 2.70 11.36 -23.84
CA GLU A 158 3.09 10.89 -25.15
C GLU A 158 4.61 10.94 -25.37
N GLU A 159 5.24 12.00 -24.95
CA GLU A 159 6.72 12.16 -25.03
C GLU A 159 7.44 11.17 -24.14
N VAL A 160 6.95 10.96 -22.89
CA VAL A 160 7.49 9.94 -21.99
C VAL A 160 7.42 8.55 -22.63
N ILE A 161 6.29 8.20 -23.26
CA ILE A 161 6.12 6.90 -23.92
C ILE A 161 7.03 6.78 -25.15
N ALA A 162 7.17 7.84 -25.93
CA ALA A 162 8.00 7.86 -27.13
C ALA A 162 9.51 7.77 -26.84
N ALA A 163 9.93 8.28 -25.69
CA ALA A 163 11.32 8.27 -25.24
C ALA A 163 11.79 6.90 -24.70
N GLN A 164 10.88 5.90 -24.56
CA GLN A 164 11.27 4.63 -23.97
C GLN A 164 11.99 3.72 -24.95
N GLU A 165 13.23 3.36 -24.63
CA GLU A 165 14.02 2.36 -25.33
C GLU A 165 14.22 1.13 -24.42
N PHE A 166 14.03 -0.06 -25.00
CA PHE A 166 14.20 -1.33 -24.31
C PHE A 166 15.33 -2.13 -24.96
N THR A 167 16.53 -2.01 -24.41
CA THR A 167 17.66 -2.83 -24.84
C THR A 167 17.52 -4.25 -24.31
N GLU A 168 18.12 -5.22 -25.00
CA GLU A 168 18.17 -6.61 -24.55
C GLU A 168 18.85 -6.72 -23.18
N ALA A 169 19.91 -5.94 -22.94
CA ALA A 169 20.58 -5.88 -21.65
C ALA A 169 19.63 -5.48 -20.52
N PHE A 170 18.78 -4.48 -20.72
CA PHE A 170 17.78 -4.07 -19.73
C PHE A 170 16.72 -5.16 -19.48
N LEU A 171 16.22 -5.77 -20.57
CA LEU A 171 15.15 -6.78 -20.49
C LEU A 171 15.60 -8.10 -19.88
N THR A 172 16.90 -8.40 -19.93
CA THR A 172 17.48 -9.65 -19.39
C THR A 172 18.22 -9.46 -18.08
N ASP A 173 18.30 -8.24 -17.56
CA ASP A 173 18.92 -7.93 -16.27
C ASP A 173 18.15 -8.59 -15.14
N PRO A 174 18.79 -9.44 -14.30
CA PRO A 174 18.14 -10.12 -13.19
C PRO A 174 17.53 -9.16 -12.16
N ALA A 175 18.13 -8.00 -11.92
CA ALA A 175 17.59 -7.01 -10.97
C ALA A 175 16.28 -6.40 -11.48
N ASN A 176 16.23 -6.02 -12.76
CA ASN A 176 15.02 -5.52 -13.39
C ASN A 176 13.92 -6.59 -13.43
N PHE A 177 14.29 -7.84 -13.68
CA PHE A 177 13.35 -8.96 -13.68
C PHE A 177 12.72 -9.17 -12.28
N GLU A 178 13.52 -9.25 -11.22
CA GLU A 178 12.99 -9.48 -9.86
C GLU A 178 12.16 -8.30 -9.36
N ALA A 179 12.59 -7.07 -9.60
CA ALA A 179 11.81 -5.88 -9.25
C ALA A 179 10.46 -5.84 -9.99
N GLY A 180 10.45 -6.07 -11.30
CA GLY A 180 9.22 -6.13 -12.08
C GLY A 180 8.31 -7.29 -11.68
N LYS A 181 8.86 -8.42 -11.29
CA LYS A 181 8.13 -9.58 -10.77
C LYS A 181 7.45 -9.25 -9.45
N GLU A 182 8.11 -8.55 -8.53
CA GLU A 182 7.52 -8.13 -7.27
C GLU A 182 6.30 -7.24 -7.50
N ILE A 183 6.42 -6.24 -8.37
CA ILE A 183 5.29 -5.38 -8.73
C ILE A 183 4.17 -6.18 -9.39
N TRP A 184 4.49 -7.12 -10.29
CA TRP A 184 3.50 -7.97 -10.94
C TRP A 184 2.69 -8.76 -9.92
N PHE A 185 3.36 -9.40 -8.97
CA PHE A 185 2.69 -10.23 -7.96
C PHE A 185 1.87 -9.40 -6.98
N SER A 186 2.28 -8.19 -6.66
CA SER A 186 1.55 -7.31 -5.75
C SER A 186 0.31 -6.67 -6.38
N GLN A 187 0.31 -6.36 -7.69
CA GLN A 187 -0.73 -5.57 -8.34
C GLN A 187 -1.42 -6.26 -9.51
N CYS A 188 -0.65 -6.85 -10.41
CA CYS A 188 -1.18 -7.26 -11.71
C CYS A 188 -1.91 -8.60 -11.67
N THR A 189 -1.52 -9.48 -10.75
CA THR A 189 -2.10 -10.83 -10.59
C THR A 189 -3.58 -10.84 -10.27
N HIS A 190 -4.10 -9.80 -9.62
CA HIS A 190 -5.52 -9.66 -9.28
C HIS A 190 -6.45 -9.72 -10.51
N CYS A 191 -5.96 -9.23 -11.64
CA CYS A 191 -6.70 -9.24 -12.89
C CYS A 191 -6.12 -10.21 -13.92
N HIS A 192 -4.79 -10.33 -13.97
CA HIS A 192 -4.11 -11.11 -15.01
C HIS A 192 -3.76 -12.55 -14.60
N GLY A 193 -3.84 -12.88 -13.28
CA GLY A 193 -3.37 -14.18 -12.78
C GLY A 193 -1.83 -14.25 -12.69
N PHE A 194 -1.33 -15.34 -12.11
CA PHE A 194 0.10 -15.46 -11.77
C PHE A 194 1.04 -15.41 -12.98
N LYS A 195 0.62 -16.02 -14.10
CA LYS A 195 1.38 -16.06 -15.35
C LYS A 195 0.52 -15.62 -16.54
N ALA A 196 -0.08 -14.42 -16.43
CA ALA A 196 -0.96 -13.87 -17.43
C ALA A 196 -2.25 -14.69 -17.71
N TYR A 197 -2.50 -15.75 -16.96
CA TYR A 197 -3.68 -16.61 -17.03
C TYR A 197 -3.62 -17.70 -15.92
N PRO A 198 -4.76 -18.17 -15.36
CA PRO A 198 -6.09 -17.60 -15.53
C PRO A 198 -6.30 -16.35 -14.68
N GLY A 199 -7.09 -15.42 -15.19
CA GLY A 199 -7.44 -14.17 -14.52
C GLY A 199 -8.73 -13.58 -15.10
N LYS A 200 -9.15 -12.45 -14.55
CA LYS A 200 -10.32 -11.68 -15.04
C LYS A 200 -10.04 -10.98 -16.37
N ALA A 201 -8.77 -10.62 -16.61
CA ALA A 201 -8.31 -10.01 -17.84
C ALA A 201 -8.07 -11.07 -18.93
N PRO A 202 -8.12 -10.69 -20.22
CA PRO A 202 -7.78 -11.58 -21.30
C PRO A 202 -6.35 -12.14 -21.18
N LYS A 203 -6.13 -13.38 -21.65
CA LYS A 203 -4.80 -13.99 -21.67
C LYS A 203 -3.80 -13.10 -22.42
N LEU A 204 -2.73 -12.72 -21.75
CA LEU A 204 -1.64 -12.02 -22.39
C LEU A 204 -0.83 -12.97 -23.27
N LYS A 205 -0.25 -12.41 -24.34
CA LYS A 205 0.64 -13.12 -25.25
C LYS A 205 1.94 -12.31 -25.43
N PRO A 206 2.82 -12.26 -24.41
CA PRO A 206 3.94 -11.32 -24.37
C PRO A 206 4.87 -11.40 -25.56
N GLY A 207 5.05 -12.58 -26.14
CA GLY A 207 5.84 -12.77 -27.35
C GLY A 207 5.31 -12.04 -28.61
N LYS A 208 4.02 -11.65 -28.60
CA LYS A 208 3.38 -10.93 -29.71
C LYS A 208 3.48 -9.41 -29.59
N TYR A 209 3.89 -8.89 -28.43
CA TYR A 209 3.92 -7.47 -28.17
C TYR A 209 5.36 -6.96 -28.10
N LYS A 210 5.61 -5.80 -28.70
CA LYS A 210 6.87 -5.07 -28.47
C LYS A 210 6.92 -4.55 -27.05
N PRO A 211 8.11 -4.41 -26.42
CA PRO A 211 8.25 -3.86 -25.06
C PRO A 211 7.60 -2.48 -24.91
N GLU A 212 7.77 -1.60 -25.89
CA GLU A 212 7.18 -0.24 -25.89
C GLU A 212 5.65 -0.28 -25.87
N PHE A 213 5.05 -1.26 -26.55
CA PHE A 213 3.60 -1.46 -26.49
C PHE A 213 3.15 -1.88 -25.09
N VAL A 214 3.88 -2.78 -24.44
CA VAL A 214 3.59 -3.21 -23.06
C VAL A 214 3.72 -2.02 -22.12
N PHE A 215 4.82 -1.26 -22.22
CA PHE A 215 5.03 -0.04 -21.45
C PHE A 215 3.86 0.94 -21.60
N LYS A 216 3.52 1.28 -22.86
CA LYS A 216 2.38 2.18 -23.13
C LYS A 216 1.08 1.72 -22.48
N ARG A 217 0.80 0.41 -22.49
CA ARG A 217 -0.43 -0.14 -21.91
C ARG A 217 -0.42 -0.06 -20.38
N VAL A 218 0.70 -0.31 -19.75
CA VAL A 218 0.86 -0.16 -18.30
C VAL A 218 0.80 1.32 -17.94
N TYR A 219 1.58 2.17 -18.61
CA TYR A 219 1.69 3.58 -18.33
C TYR A 219 0.34 4.32 -18.42
N LYS A 220 -0.35 4.24 -19.57
CA LYS A 220 -1.63 4.94 -19.84
C LYS A 220 -2.88 4.18 -19.39
N GLY A 221 -2.78 2.89 -19.07
CA GLY A 221 -3.95 2.04 -18.93
C GLY A 221 -4.61 1.68 -20.28
N PHE A 222 -5.64 0.86 -20.22
CA PHE A 222 -6.44 0.50 -21.39
C PHE A 222 -7.80 -0.11 -21.01
N LYS A 223 -8.90 0.49 -21.42
CA LYS A 223 -10.28 0.06 -21.10
C LYS A 223 -10.47 -0.02 -19.57
N LYS A 224 -10.59 -1.25 -19.03
CA LYS A 224 -10.74 -1.51 -17.58
C LYS A 224 -9.41 -1.60 -16.83
N MET A 225 -8.28 -1.59 -17.52
CA MET A 225 -6.95 -1.55 -16.90
C MET A 225 -6.63 -0.09 -16.54
N PRO A 226 -6.39 0.24 -15.28
CA PRO A 226 -6.05 1.60 -14.88
C PRO A 226 -4.72 2.05 -15.49
N ALA A 227 -4.51 3.35 -15.55
CA ALA A 227 -3.19 3.93 -15.78
C ALA A 227 -2.33 3.73 -14.52
N TRP A 228 -1.02 3.54 -14.70
CA TRP A 228 -0.10 3.29 -13.61
C TRP A 228 1.00 4.35 -13.47
N HIS A 229 1.01 5.37 -14.34
CA HIS A 229 2.01 6.45 -14.29
C HIS A 229 1.91 7.32 -13.02
N ASP A 230 0.73 7.40 -12.40
CA ASP A 230 0.53 8.13 -11.14
C ASP A 230 0.96 7.30 -9.90
N VAL A 231 1.40 6.06 -10.15
CA VAL A 231 1.61 5.04 -9.12
C VAL A 231 3.05 4.58 -9.08
N TYR A 232 3.61 4.38 -10.27
CA TYR A 232 4.93 3.84 -10.49
C TYR A 232 5.76 4.79 -11.34
N THR A 233 7.02 4.92 -10.97
CA THR A 233 8.00 5.64 -11.78
C THR A 233 8.16 4.99 -13.15
N VAL A 234 8.73 5.74 -14.07
CA VAL A 234 9.06 5.24 -15.43
C VAL A 234 9.90 3.96 -15.34
N ASP A 235 10.90 3.92 -14.45
CA ASP A 235 11.78 2.77 -14.28
C ASP A 235 11.06 1.57 -13.69
N GLU A 236 10.18 1.75 -12.70
CA GLU A 236 9.35 0.67 -12.16
C GLU A 236 8.43 0.06 -13.25
N ILE A 237 7.84 0.90 -14.11
CA ILE A 237 7.02 0.41 -15.23
C ILE A 237 7.89 -0.31 -16.26
N ARG A 238 9.11 0.14 -16.52
CA ARG A 238 10.08 -0.56 -17.38
C ARG A 238 10.46 -1.93 -16.80
N GLN A 239 10.63 -2.03 -15.48
CA GLN A 239 10.88 -3.30 -14.78
C GLN A 239 9.69 -4.27 -14.92
N ILE A 240 8.45 -3.77 -14.82
CA ILE A 240 7.26 -4.59 -15.13
C ILE A 240 7.36 -5.13 -16.56
N VAL A 241 7.80 -4.32 -17.54
CA VAL A 241 7.98 -4.76 -18.93
C VAL A 241 9.04 -5.84 -19.00
N ALA A 242 10.18 -5.72 -18.32
CA ALA A 242 11.23 -6.74 -18.30
C ALA A 242 10.69 -8.08 -17.79
N TYR A 243 9.93 -8.08 -16.70
CA TYR A 243 9.28 -9.28 -16.19
C TYR A 243 8.27 -9.88 -17.19
N VAL A 244 7.37 -9.07 -17.73
CA VAL A 244 6.35 -9.52 -18.70
C VAL A 244 6.96 -10.07 -19.98
N LYS A 245 8.12 -9.56 -20.40
CA LYS A 245 8.85 -10.00 -21.60
C LYS A 245 9.78 -11.17 -21.36
N SER A 246 9.97 -11.57 -20.11
CA SER A 246 10.89 -12.65 -19.74
C SER A 246 10.45 -14.02 -20.29
N PRO A 247 11.39 -14.92 -20.58
CA PRO A 247 11.10 -16.30 -20.89
C PRO A 247 10.36 -16.98 -19.72
N GLY A 248 9.24 -17.63 -19.97
CA GLY A 248 8.46 -18.33 -18.94
C GLY A 248 7.46 -17.46 -18.15
N PHE A 249 7.30 -16.18 -18.48
CA PHE A 249 6.22 -15.34 -17.93
C PHE A 249 4.84 -15.91 -18.29
N SER A 250 4.65 -16.34 -19.52
CA SER A 250 3.39 -16.95 -19.99
C SER A 250 3.69 -18.22 -20.77
N PRO A 251 2.98 -19.34 -20.53
CA PRO A 251 3.07 -20.57 -21.31
C PRO A 251 2.52 -20.41 -22.73
#